data_9081978192cab6e9ea75702b48d3c4f4
#
_entry.id   9081978192cab6e9ea75702b48d3c4f4
#
_cell.length_a   1.000
_cell.length_b   1.000
_cell.length_c   1.000
_cell.angle_alpha   90.00
_cell.angle_beta   90.00
_cell.angle_gamma   90.00
#
_symmetry.space_group_name_H-M   'P 1'
#
loop_
_entity.id
_entity.type
_entity.pdbx_description
1 polymer ?
#
loop_
_entity_poly.entity_id
_entity_poly.type
_entity_poly.pdbx_seq_one_letter_code
_entity_poly.pdbx_strand_id
1 'polypeptide(L)'
;NPIITEDVARLFNHLSGMTAEKRYRRLLVAPESIRSGIIDAIEHEIENKKAGLPAGVKIKVNSIVDERVIDALYRASRAGVPVDLWVRGICAIRPGVPGLSENIRVVSVLGRFLEHSRVFWFANGGRPMVAIGSADLMHRNLDRRVEALVGLSNKQHVQRSKSCSRGPSTRGRCPGTCRTAPGPRSP
;
A
#
# COMPACT_ATOMS: atom_id res chain seq x y z
N ASN A 1 -7.86 9.29 18.88
CA ASN A 1 -6.52 9.92 18.79
C ASN A 1 -6.69 11.38 18.39
N PRO A 2 -6.38 12.36 19.28
CA PRO A 2 -6.62 13.79 19.04
C PRO A 2 -6.00 14.30 17.73
N ILE A 3 -4.81 13.83 17.38
CA ILE A 3 -4.10 14.27 16.16
C ILE A 3 -4.88 13.86 14.90
N ILE A 4 -5.42 12.65 14.85
CA ILE A 4 -6.24 12.21 13.70
C ILE A 4 -7.53 13.01 13.62
N THR A 5 -8.17 13.29 14.77
CA THR A 5 -9.41 14.08 14.82
C THR A 5 -9.16 15.51 14.33
N GLU A 6 -8.04 16.11 14.70
CA GLU A 6 -7.62 17.42 14.20
C GLU A 6 -7.39 17.42 12.70
N ASP A 7 -6.66 16.42 12.17
CA ASP A 7 -6.43 16.28 10.74
C ASP A 7 -7.75 16.10 9.94
N VAL A 8 -8.69 15.31 10.48
CA VAL A 8 -10.01 15.12 9.89
C VAL A 8 -10.80 16.43 9.87
N ALA A 9 -10.80 17.18 10.97
CA ALA A 9 -11.47 18.51 11.03
C ALA A 9 -10.85 19.47 10.01
N ARG A 10 -9.52 19.51 9.87
CA ARG A 10 -8.83 20.31 8.85
C ARG A 10 -9.22 19.90 7.44
N LEU A 11 -9.30 18.59 7.17
CA LEU A 11 -9.74 18.08 5.88
C LEU A 11 -11.16 18.55 5.54
N PHE A 12 -12.11 18.44 6.48
CA PHE A 12 -13.47 18.92 6.26
C PHE A 12 -13.55 20.44 6.07
N ASN A 13 -12.78 21.21 6.84
CA ASN A 13 -12.69 22.67 6.66
C ASN A 13 -12.11 23.04 5.29
N HIS A 14 -11.13 22.28 4.80
CA HIS A 14 -10.61 22.49 3.45
C HIS A 14 -11.65 22.16 2.39
N LEU A 15 -12.36 21.03 2.51
CA LEU A 15 -13.39 20.61 1.55
C LEU A 15 -14.59 21.57 1.52
N SER A 16 -14.92 22.20 2.63
CA SER A 16 -15.99 23.22 2.71
C SER A 16 -15.53 24.62 2.32
N GLY A 17 -14.27 24.80 1.91
CA GLY A 17 -13.72 26.09 1.51
C GLY A 17 -13.42 27.06 2.67
N MET A 18 -13.48 26.58 3.92
CA MET A 18 -13.24 27.42 5.11
C MET A 18 -11.75 27.70 5.34
N THR A 19 -10.85 26.90 4.77
CA THR A 19 -9.41 27.09 4.87
C THR A 19 -8.69 26.61 3.62
N ALA A 20 -7.58 27.29 3.29
CA ALA A 20 -6.65 26.86 2.24
C ALA A 20 -5.54 25.92 2.77
N GLU A 21 -5.48 25.71 4.09
CA GLU A 21 -4.43 24.89 4.69
C GLU A 21 -4.62 23.40 4.37
N LYS A 22 -3.57 22.80 3.78
CA LYS A 22 -3.52 21.39 3.34
C LYS A 22 -2.47 20.57 4.07
N ARG A 23 -2.06 20.99 5.28
CA ARG A 23 -1.04 20.28 6.06
C ARG A 23 -1.69 19.35 7.08
N TYR A 24 -1.39 18.07 6.95
CA TYR A 24 -1.86 17.01 7.84
C TYR A 24 -0.68 16.34 8.53
N ARG A 25 -0.87 15.89 9.79
CA ARG A 25 0.19 15.25 10.58
C ARG A 25 0.20 13.72 10.45
N ARG A 26 -0.97 13.12 10.26
CA ARG A 26 -1.18 11.67 10.23
C ARG A 26 -1.96 11.20 9.02
N LEU A 27 -2.64 12.10 8.33
CA LEU A 27 -3.31 11.82 7.08
C LEU A 27 -2.39 12.13 5.91
N LEU A 28 -2.42 11.25 4.91
CA LEU A 28 -2.01 11.59 3.55
C LEU A 28 -3.29 11.79 2.75
N VAL A 29 -3.38 12.89 2.03
CA VAL A 29 -4.57 13.28 1.27
C VAL A 29 -4.19 13.47 -0.20
N ALA A 30 -4.99 12.95 -1.12
CA ALA A 30 -4.87 13.25 -2.54
C ALA A 30 -5.68 14.51 -2.88
N PRO A 31 -5.20 15.31 -3.86
CA PRO A 31 -4.02 15.08 -4.72
C PRO A 31 -2.67 15.49 -4.11
N GLU A 32 -2.65 16.04 -2.90
CA GLU A 32 -1.50 16.76 -2.34
C GLU A 32 -0.34 15.84 -1.91
N SER A 33 -0.62 14.75 -1.19
CA SER A 33 0.44 14.05 -0.45
C SER A 33 0.44 12.52 -0.51
N ILE A 34 -0.61 11.87 -1.05
CA ILE A 34 -0.64 10.39 -1.07
C ILE A 34 0.47 9.82 -1.95
N ARG A 35 0.60 10.31 -3.18
CA ARG A 35 1.61 9.82 -4.12
C ARG A 35 3.02 10.02 -3.56
N SER A 36 3.35 11.25 -3.17
CA SER A 36 4.67 11.56 -2.62
C SER A 36 4.95 10.77 -1.35
N GLY A 37 4.02 10.70 -0.41
CA GLY A 37 4.20 9.97 0.84
C GLY A 37 4.39 8.46 0.65
N ILE A 38 3.75 7.85 -0.36
CA ILE A 38 3.98 6.43 -0.70
C ILE A 38 5.38 6.26 -1.33
N ILE A 39 5.78 7.15 -2.25
CA ILE A 39 7.11 7.11 -2.88
C ILE A 39 8.19 7.29 -1.81
N ASP A 40 8.05 8.28 -0.92
CA ASP A 40 9.00 8.54 0.17
C ASP A 40 9.14 7.32 1.09
N ALA A 41 8.03 6.66 1.42
CA ALA A 41 8.05 5.43 2.21
C ALA A 41 8.78 4.29 1.48
N ILE A 42 8.61 4.15 0.16
CA ILE A 42 9.32 3.15 -0.64
C ILE A 42 10.82 3.47 -0.69
N GLU A 43 11.20 4.73 -0.92
CA GLU A 43 12.62 5.15 -0.92
C GLU A 43 13.28 4.90 0.45
N HIS A 44 12.56 5.16 1.53
CA HIS A 44 13.05 4.85 2.88
C HIS A 44 13.32 3.35 3.08
N GLU A 45 12.52 2.46 2.49
CA GLU A 45 12.79 1.02 2.50
C GLU A 45 14.06 0.65 1.71
N ILE A 46 14.37 1.39 0.63
CA ILE A 46 15.63 1.23 -0.11
C ILE A 46 16.82 1.61 0.77
N GLU A 47 16.72 2.72 1.49
CA GLU A 47 17.76 3.16 2.43
C GLU A 47 17.95 2.17 3.57
N ASN A 48 16.87 1.68 4.18
CA ASN A 48 16.91 0.64 5.20
C ASN A 48 17.62 -0.63 4.67
N LYS A 49 17.30 -1.04 3.44
CA LYS A 49 17.93 -2.22 2.83
C LYS A 49 19.43 -2.03 2.65
N LYS A 50 19.88 -0.86 2.16
CA LYS A 50 21.29 -0.51 2.02
C LYS A 50 22.02 -0.49 3.37
N ALA A 51 21.34 -0.06 4.43
CA ALA A 51 21.87 -0.03 5.80
C ALA A 51 21.83 -1.41 6.50
N GLY A 52 21.39 -2.48 5.83
CA GLY A 52 21.27 -3.81 6.42
C GLY A 52 20.12 -3.96 7.42
N LEU A 53 19.21 -2.99 7.47
CA LEU A 53 18.04 -3.01 8.34
C LEU A 53 16.88 -3.79 7.70
N PRO A 54 15.90 -4.26 8.50
CA PRO A 54 14.68 -4.87 7.99
C PRO A 54 13.97 -3.94 7.01
N ALA A 55 13.79 -4.39 5.77
CA ALA A 55 13.14 -3.65 4.70
C ALA A 55 12.11 -4.52 3.98
N GLY A 56 11.02 -3.89 3.51
CA GLY A 56 9.98 -4.60 2.74
C GLY A 56 8.74 -3.75 2.53
N VAL A 57 8.10 -3.94 1.40
CA VAL A 57 6.89 -3.23 0.98
C VAL A 57 5.77 -4.23 0.74
N LYS A 58 4.58 -3.97 1.29
CA LYS A 58 3.38 -4.77 1.03
C LYS A 58 2.21 -3.83 0.77
N ILE A 59 1.60 -3.96 -0.40
CA ILE A 59 0.50 -3.10 -0.81
C ILE A 59 -0.68 -3.96 -1.27
N LYS A 60 -1.85 -3.69 -0.71
CA LYS A 60 -3.12 -4.23 -1.16
C LYS A 60 -3.99 -3.10 -1.67
N VAL A 61 -4.35 -3.15 -2.95
CA VAL A 61 -5.19 -2.15 -3.64
C VAL A 61 -6.04 -2.84 -4.70
N ASN A 62 -6.98 -2.10 -5.30
CA ASN A 62 -7.71 -2.66 -6.43
C ASN A 62 -6.90 -2.52 -7.72
N SER A 63 -6.18 -1.41 -7.92
CA SER A 63 -5.46 -1.16 -9.18
C SER A 63 -4.16 -0.39 -8.95
N ILE A 64 -3.14 -0.71 -9.77
CA ILE A 64 -1.84 -0.02 -9.82
C ILE A 64 -1.52 0.30 -11.29
N VAL A 65 -1.56 1.59 -11.65
CA VAL A 65 -1.21 2.09 -12.98
C VAL A 65 -0.44 3.42 -12.95
N ASP A 66 -0.22 4.00 -11.76
CA ASP A 66 0.56 5.23 -11.61
C ASP A 66 2.05 4.96 -11.86
N GLU A 67 2.61 5.55 -12.91
CA GLU A 67 3.96 5.28 -13.37
C GLU A 67 5.01 5.65 -12.32
N ARG A 68 4.81 6.76 -11.61
CA ARG A 68 5.78 7.23 -10.60
C ARG A 68 5.88 6.27 -9.43
N VAL A 69 4.75 5.69 -9.00
CA VAL A 69 4.73 4.68 -7.94
C VAL A 69 5.32 3.36 -8.46
N ILE A 70 5.01 2.96 -9.70
CA ILE A 70 5.57 1.77 -10.35
C ILE A 70 7.08 1.86 -10.45
N ASP A 71 7.61 3.00 -10.88
CA ASP A 71 9.05 3.24 -10.96
C ASP A 71 9.74 3.16 -9.59
N ALA A 72 9.11 3.69 -8.54
CA ALA A 72 9.61 3.57 -7.17
C ALA A 72 9.66 2.09 -6.72
N LEU A 73 8.62 1.30 -7.03
CA LEU A 73 8.58 -0.14 -6.72
C LEU A 73 9.65 -0.92 -7.51
N TYR A 74 9.91 -0.57 -8.76
CA TYR A 74 11.01 -1.17 -9.54
C TYR A 74 12.37 -0.80 -8.95
N ARG A 75 12.58 0.45 -8.52
CA ARG A 75 13.83 0.85 -7.83
C ARG A 75 14.01 0.06 -6.53
N ALA A 76 12.94 -0.11 -5.73
CA ALA A 76 12.97 -0.92 -4.52
C ALA A 76 13.36 -2.37 -4.81
N SER A 77 12.78 -2.98 -5.84
CA SER A 77 13.12 -4.34 -6.26
C SER A 77 14.59 -4.47 -6.68
N ARG A 78 15.09 -3.54 -7.49
CA ARG A 78 16.51 -3.51 -7.91
C ARG A 78 17.47 -3.35 -6.73
N ALA A 79 17.05 -2.65 -5.67
CA ALA A 79 17.80 -2.53 -4.43
C ALA A 79 17.70 -3.77 -3.52
N GLY A 80 16.97 -4.81 -3.93
CA GLY A 80 16.78 -6.04 -3.17
C GLY A 80 15.72 -5.97 -2.08
N VAL A 81 14.85 -4.96 -2.10
CA VAL A 81 13.70 -4.86 -1.19
C VAL A 81 12.60 -5.81 -1.65
N PRO A 82 12.12 -6.74 -0.79
CA PRO A 82 10.99 -7.59 -1.14
C PRO A 82 9.70 -6.77 -1.22
N VAL A 83 8.98 -6.93 -2.32
CA VAL A 83 7.73 -6.23 -2.62
C VAL A 83 6.61 -7.24 -2.87
N ASP A 84 5.60 -7.24 -2.01
CA ASP A 84 4.41 -8.06 -2.13
C ASP A 84 3.20 -7.18 -2.49
N LEU A 85 2.56 -7.46 -3.62
CA LEU A 85 1.41 -6.71 -4.11
C LEU A 85 0.18 -7.61 -4.23
N TRP A 86 -0.94 -7.19 -3.64
CA TRP A 86 -2.25 -7.80 -3.83
C TRP A 86 -3.09 -6.84 -4.65
N VAL A 87 -3.31 -7.19 -5.92
CA VAL A 87 -4.03 -6.33 -6.87
C VAL A 87 -5.21 -7.11 -7.44
N ARG A 88 -6.43 -6.62 -7.20
CA ARG A 88 -7.64 -7.28 -7.67
C ARG A 88 -7.95 -7.01 -9.14
N GLY A 89 -7.73 -5.78 -9.59
CA GLY A 89 -8.06 -5.30 -10.93
C GLY A 89 -6.82 -5.06 -11.79
N ILE A 90 -6.69 -3.85 -12.34
CA ILE A 90 -5.62 -3.50 -13.28
C ILE A 90 -4.28 -3.40 -12.56
N CYS A 91 -3.29 -4.11 -13.08
CA CYS A 91 -1.91 -4.06 -12.62
C CYS A 91 -0.98 -3.84 -13.81
N ALA A 92 -0.32 -2.68 -13.89
CA ALA A 92 0.64 -2.37 -14.94
C ALA A 92 2.08 -2.81 -14.58
N ILE A 93 2.28 -3.45 -13.41
CA ILE A 93 3.58 -3.99 -13.01
C ILE A 93 3.76 -5.37 -13.64
N ARG A 94 4.92 -5.59 -14.22
CA ARG A 94 5.38 -6.91 -14.68
C ARG A 94 6.33 -7.50 -13.63
N PRO A 95 5.91 -8.51 -12.85
CA PRO A 95 6.75 -9.12 -11.82
C PRO A 95 7.75 -10.12 -12.43
N GLY A 96 8.84 -10.41 -11.70
CA GLY A 96 9.76 -11.49 -12.01
C GLY A 96 10.68 -11.25 -13.22
N VAL A 97 10.83 -10.00 -13.66
CA VAL A 97 11.77 -9.65 -14.76
C VAL A 97 13.18 -9.54 -14.18
N PRO A 98 14.17 -10.33 -14.71
CA PRO A 98 15.56 -10.26 -14.27
C PRO A 98 16.13 -8.84 -14.35
N GLY A 99 16.85 -8.40 -13.33
CA GLY A 99 17.45 -7.06 -13.24
C GLY A 99 16.47 -5.92 -13.02
N LEU A 100 15.16 -6.18 -12.94
CA LEU A 100 14.14 -5.15 -12.77
C LEU A 100 13.19 -5.44 -11.60
N SER A 101 12.47 -6.55 -11.66
CA SER A 101 11.36 -6.86 -10.74
C SER A 101 11.43 -8.26 -10.12
N GLU A 102 12.62 -8.81 -9.99
CA GLU A 102 12.87 -10.13 -9.38
C GLU A 102 12.31 -10.25 -7.97
N ASN A 103 12.35 -9.13 -7.23
CA ASN A 103 11.89 -9.08 -5.84
C ASN A 103 10.42 -8.62 -5.72
N ILE A 104 9.70 -8.47 -6.83
CA ILE A 104 8.27 -8.12 -6.84
C ILE A 104 7.44 -9.38 -7.06
N ARG A 105 6.53 -9.62 -6.13
CA ARG A 105 5.49 -10.64 -6.26
C ARG A 105 4.13 -9.97 -6.35
N VAL A 106 3.35 -10.34 -7.37
CA VAL A 106 1.98 -9.87 -7.56
C VAL A 106 1.03 -11.04 -7.40
N VAL A 107 -0.01 -10.85 -6.58
CA VAL A 107 -1.09 -11.83 -6.36
C VAL A 107 -2.41 -11.14 -6.64
N SER A 108 -3.27 -11.77 -7.44
CA SER A 108 -4.64 -11.33 -7.61
C SER A 108 -5.56 -12.14 -6.69
N VAL A 109 -6.43 -11.46 -5.97
CA VAL A 109 -7.41 -12.08 -5.07
C VAL A 109 -8.81 -11.81 -5.61
N LEU A 110 -9.42 -12.86 -6.13
CA LEU A 110 -10.82 -12.86 -6.56
C LEU A 110 -11.61 -13.79 -5.66
N GLY A 111 -12.70 -13.32 -5.12
CA GLY A 111 -13.57 -14.07 -4.23
C GLY A 111 -15.04 -13.82 -4.52
N ARG A 112 -15.93 -14.55 -3.82
CA ARG A 112 -17.36 -14.35 -3.89
C ARG A 112 -17.78 -12.94 -3.46
N PHE A 113 -17.07 -12.36 -2.48
CA PHE A 113 -17.32 -11.03 -1.96
C PHE A 113 -16.29 -10.04 -2.52
N LEU A 114 -16.70 -8.79 -2.65
CA LEU A 114 -15.86 -7.71 -3.11
C LEU A 114 -14.77 -7.39 -2.07
N GLU A 115 -13.51 -7.65 -2.42
CA GLU A 115 -12.36 -7.22 -1.63
C GLU A 115 -12.02 -5.78 -1.99
N HIS A 116 -12.37 -4.83 -1.11
CA HIS A 116 -12.26 -3.39 -1.37
C HIS A 116 -11.32 -2.66 -0.40
N SER A 117 -10.61 -3.39 0.45
CA SER A 117 -9.64 -2.81 1.38
C SER A 117 -8.36 -2.37 0.67
N ARG A 118 -7.84 -1.20 1.04
CA ARG A 118 -6.52 -0.72 0.64
C ARG A 118 -5.66 -0.64 1.87
N VAL A 119 -4.51 -1.29 1.80
CA VAL A 119 -3.55 -1.39 2.91
C VAL A 119 -2.16 -1.19 2.36
N PHE A 120 -1.40 -0.32 3.01
CA PHE A 120 -0.01 -0.04 2.71
C PHE A 120 0.81 -0.40 3.95
N TRP A 121 1.78 -1.27 3.80
CA TRP A 121 2.66 -1.72 4.87
C TRP A 121 4.11 -1.60 4.45
N PHE A 122 4.93 -1.04 5.32
CA PHE A 122 6.37 -0.85 5.16
C PHE A 122 7.09 -1.39 6.39
N ALA A 123 8.24 -2.06 6.20
CA ALA A 123 9.01 -2.66 7.30
C ALA A 123 9.64 -1.61 8.21
N ASN A 124 10.03 -0.46 7.66
CA ASN A 124 10.50 0.73 8.38
C ASN A 124 11.57 0.41 9.43
N GLY A 125 12.65 -0.27 9.01
CA GLY A 125 13.77 -0.60 9.89
C GLY A 125 13.39 -1.48 11.09
N GLY A 126 12.31 -2.28 10.98
CA GLY A 126 11.80 -3.13 12.06
C GLY A 126 10.69 -2.51 12.92
N ARG A 127 10.31 -1.27 12.66
CA ARG A 127 9.16 -0.58 13.29
C ARG A 127 8.04 -0.37 12.26
N PRO A 128 7.28 -1.40 11.90
CA PRO A 128 6.39 -1.36 10.75
C PRO A 128 5.43 -0.17 10.76
N MET A 129 5.39 0.52 9.62
CA MET A 129 4.40 1.55 9.32
C MET A 129 3.27 0.93 8.51
N VAL A 130 2.04 1.21 8.90
CA VAL A 130 0.85 0.73 8.19
C VAL A 130 -0.10 1.88 7.97
N ALA A 131 -0.59 2.02 6.75
CA ALA A 131 -1.67 2.95 6.42
C ALA A 131 -2.83 2.19 5.75
N ILE A 132 -4.04 2.65 6.02
CA ILE A 132 -5.28 2.18 5.38
C ILE A 132 -6.04 3.38 4.82
N GLY A 133 -6.82 3.16 3.78
CA GLY A 133 -7.63 4.25 3.23
C GLY A 133 -8.40 3.92 1.97
N SER A 134 -8.74 4.95 1.20
CA SER A 134 -9.63 4.86 0.06
C SER A 134 -8.91 4.82 -1.29
N ALA A 135 -7.63 5.23 -1.37
CA ALA A 135 -6.92 5.43 -2.62
C ALA A 135 -6.44 4.13 -3.28
N ASP A 136 -6.74 3.99 -4.57
CA ASP A 136 -5.99 3.11 -5.48
C ASP A 136 -4.82 3.88 -6.08
N LEU A 137 -3.82 3.17 -6.60
CA LEU A 137 -2.65 3.76 -7.25
C LEU A 137 -2.91 4.03 -8.73
N MET A 138 -3.86 4.92 -8.97
CA MET A 138 -4.32 5.34 -10.30
C MET A 138 -4.36 6.86 -10.37
N HIS A 139 -4.10 7.44 -11.56
CA HIS A 139 -4.15 8.90 -11.78
C HIS A 139 -5.45 9.53 -11.30
N ARG A 140 -6.60 8.92 -11.61
CA ARG A 140 -7.91 9.45 -11.17
C ARG A 140 -8.02 9.57 -9.65
N ASN A 141 -7.42 8.64 -8.89
CA ASN A 141 -7.44 8.66 -7.42
C ASN A 141 -6.41 9.64 -6.87
N LEU A 142 -5.21 9.67 -7.46
CA LEU A 142 -4.08 10.43 -6.95
C LEU A 142 -4.04 11.90 -7.42
N ASP A 143 -4.74 12.24 -8.52
CA ASP A 143 -4.71 13.58 -9.12
C ASP A 143 -6.07 14.28 -9.16
N ARG A 144 -7.19 13.54 -9.17
CA ARG A 144 -8.51 14.11 -9.47
C ARG A 144 -9.57 13.86 -8.41
N ARG A 145 -9.26 13.10 -7.37
CA ARG A 145 -10.18 12.78 -6.27
C ARG A 145 -9.60 13.23 -4.95
N VAL A 146 -10.47 13.50 -4.01
CA VAL A 146 -10.09 13.57 -2.61
C VAL A 146 -10.11 12.17 -2.05
N GLU A 147 -8.94 11.65 -1.75
CA GLU A 147 -8.73 10.35 -1.12
C GLU A 147 -7.92 10.57 0.15
N ALA A 148 -8.05 9.67 1.11
CA ALA A 148 -7.31 9.75 2.35
C ALA A 148 -6.68 8.41 2.73
N LEU A 149 -5.43 8.46 3.22
CA LEU A 149 -4.77 7.36 3.91
C LEU A 149 -4.49 7.78 5.35
N VAL A 150 -4.80 6.90 6.29
CA VAL A 150 -4.53 7.11 7.72
C VAL A 150 -3.51 6.10 8.22
N GLY A 151 -2.45 6.61 8.86
CA GLY A 151 -1.44 5.79 9.51
C GLY A 151 -1.97 5.15 10.80
N LEU A 152 -1.81 3.83 10.93
CA LEU A 152 -2.19 3.09 12.14
C LEU A 152 -1.11 3.25 13.20
N SER A 153 -1.46 3.80 14.37
CA SER A 153 -0.55 4.00 15.52
C SER A 153 -0.65 2.91 16.59
N ASN A 154 -1.71 2.10 16.59
CA ASN A 154 -1.91 1.05 17.57
C ASN A 154 -1.15 -0.22 17.16
N LYS A 155 -0.24 -0.70 18.04
CA LYS A 155 0.57 -1.91 17.81
C LYS A 155 -0.28 -3.16 17.52
N GLN A 156 -1.44 -3.30 18.13
CA GLN A 156 -2.35 -4.43 17.89
C GLN A 156 -2.94 -4.38 16.46
N HIS A 157 -3.32 -3.18 15.98
CA HIS A 157 -3.82 -3.01 14.62
C HIS A 157 -2.73 -3.24 13.57
N VAL A 158 -1.51 -2.76 13.82
CA VAL A 158 -0.33 -3.02 12.98
C VAL A 158 -0.02 -4.52 12.93
N GLN A 159 -0.15 -5.23 14.03
CA GLN A 159 0.11 -6.67 14.09
C GLN A 159 -0.98 -7.50 13.38
N ARG A 160 -2.24 -7.09 13.47
CA ARG A 160 -3.35 -7.68 12.71
C ARG A 160 -3.20 -7.48 11.20
N SER A 161 -2.72 -6.32 10.76
CA SER A 161 -2.49 -6.07 9.33
C SER A 161 -1.39 -6.95 8.73
N LYS A 162 -0.40 -7.39 9.54
CA LYS A 162 0.61 -8.39 9.12
C LYS A 162 0.00 -9.74 8.76
N SER A 163 -1.08 -10.14 9.40
CA SER A 163 -1.77 -11.40 9.10
C SER A 163 -2.59 -11.33 7.80
N CYS A 164 -3.14 -10.16 7.47
CA CYS A 164 -3.81 -9.93 6.19
C CYS A 164 -2.83 -9.85 5.01
N SER A 165 -1.56 -9.56 5.27
CA SER A 165 -0.49 -9.46 4.28
C SER A 165 0.37 -10.72 4.17
N ARG A 166 0.03 -11.80 4.86
CA ARG A 166 0.56 -13.15 4.57
C ARG A 166 -0.30 -13.73 3.47
N GLY A 167 0.25 -13.87 2.26
CA GLY A 167 -0.41 -14.63 1.20
C GLY A 167 -0.79 -16.03 1.70
N PRO A 168 -1.63 -16.78 0.98
CA PRO A 168 -2.09 -18.08 1.39
C PRO A 168 -0.90 -19.02 1.58
N SER A 169 -0.37 -19.05 2.80
CA SER A 169 0.45 -20.14 3.28
C SER A 169 -0.48 -21.33 3.47
N THR A 170 -0.09 -22.48 3.02
CA THR A 170 -0.85 -23.73 2.96
C THR A 170 -1.34 -24.26 4.32
N ARG A 171 -1.29 -23.49 5.40
CA ARG A 171 -1.86 -23.80 6.72
C ARG A 171 -2.17 -22.53 7.49
N GLY A 172 -3.44 -22.12 7.46
CA GLY A 172 -3.96 -21.06 8.33
C GLY A 172 -5.14 -20.33 7.69
N ARG A 173 -6.37 -20.67 8.11
CA ARG A 173 -7.57 -19.90 7.72
C ARG A 173 -7.47 -18.49 8.28
N CYS A 174 -7.47 -17.49 7.41
CA CYS A 174 -7.90 -16.15 7.82
C CYS A 174 -9.38 -16.24 8.20
N PRO A 175 -9.84 -15.63 9.30
CA PRO A 175 -11.26 -15.49 9.56
C PRO A 175 -11.82 -14.48 8.53
N GLY A 176 -12.40 -15.00 7.44
CA GLY A 176 -12.90 -14.22 6.30
C GLY A 176 -12.26 -14.68 5.00
N THR A 177 -12.69 -15.85 4.54
CA THR A 177 -12.63 -16.43 3.18
C THR A 177 -11.77 -15.73 2.10
N CYS A 178 -10.46 -16.00 2.09
CA CYS A 178 -9.66 -15.92 0.86
C CYS A 178 -9.46 -17.35 0.34
N ARG A 179 -10.19 -17.74 -0.71
CA ARG A 179 -9.89 -18.96 -1.49
C ARG A 179 -9.18 -18.54 -2.78
N THR A 180 -8.01 -19.09 -2.99
CA THR A 180 -7.33 -19.04 -4.29
C THR A 180 -8.04 -19.94 -5.28
N ALA A 181 -8.35 -19.45 -6.48
CA ALA A 181 -8.74 -20.29 -7.59
C ALA A 181 -7.53 -21.13 -8.07
N PRO A 182 -7.71 -22.43 -8.41
CA PRO A 182 -6.64 -23.20 -9.02
C PRO A 182 -6.33 -22.64 -10.41
N GLY A 183 -5.05 -22.48 -10.71
CA GLY A 183 -4.58 -22.08 -12.03
C GLY A 183 -4.97 -23.11 -13.10
N PRO A 184 -5.03 -22.71 -14.40
CA PRO A 184 -5.36 -23.62 -15.49
C PRO A 184 -4.33 -24.74 -15.57
N ARG A 185 -4.79 -25.97 -15.63
CA ARG A 185 -3.95 -27.14 -15.93
C ARG A 185 -3.55 -27.03 -17.39
N SER A 186 -2.26 -27.05 -17.65
CA SER A 186 -1.71 -27.21 -19.00
C SER A 186 -2.09 -28.56 -19.56
N PRO A 187 -2.31 -28.69 -20.89
CA PRO A 187 -2.69 -29.92 -21.55
C PRO A 187 -1.60 -31.00 -21.51
#